data_8c916c1b70a8e32c773f0632db4965b3
#
_entry.id   8c916c1b70a8e32c773f0632db4965b3
#
_cell.length_a   1.000
_cell.length_b   1.000
_cell.length_c   1.000
_cell.angle_alpha   90.00
_cell.angle_beta   90.00
_cell.angle_gamma   90.00
#
_symmetry.space_group_name_H-M   'P 1'
#
loop_
_entity.id
_entity.type
_entity.pdbx_description
1 polymer ?
#
loop_
_entity_poly.entity_id
_entity_poly.type
_entity_poly.pdbx_seq_one_letter_code
_entity_poly.pdbx_strand_id
1 'polypeptide(L)'
;MKNVRPNCLLTVAVLATALVPAAARADDALQVTSAQVTVNCPLTIGGSFDVKTSALIGSITPDSGRAVKGTFTVDLIKLETGISLRDRHLRNNYLEVQKGGDFAVAKFENLKIQKLSGKTTFSGTLTLHGQQRDVTGTAELQQDGKAYKVDATFPLKISAFQIPEPTYLGVGVSDDISIHVVLTASPAAAPRATTSAQAGTR
;
A
#
# COMPACT_ATOMS: atom_id res chain seq x y z
N MET A 1 21.11 65.80 55.54
CA MET A 1 20.09 65.70 54.50
C MET A 1 20.56 64.62 53.48
N LYS A 2 20.11 63.33 53.65
CA LYS A 2 20.53 62.18 52.85
C LYS A 2 19.37 61.75 51.91
N ASN A 3 19.52 61.92 50.60
CA ASN A 3 18.56 61.45 49.61
C ASN A 3 18.77 59.94 49.37
N VAL A 4 17.75 59.15 49.67
CA VAL A 4 17.67 57.74 49.35
C VAL A 4 16.89 57.63 48.03
N ARG A 5 17.50 57.05 47.00
CA ARG A 5 16.85 56.72 45.72
C ARG A 5 16.33 55.26 45.78
N PRO A 6 15.09 54.97 45.42
CA PRO A 6 14.63 53.59 45.31
C PRO A 6 15.09 52.95 44.02
N ASN A 7 15.71 51.76 44.14
CA ASN A 7 16.03 50.87 43.02
C ASN A 7 14.74 50.22 42.47
N CYS A 8 14.45 50.49 41.21
CA CYS A 8 13.38 49.84 40.46
C CYS A 8 13.97 48.53 39.88
N LEU A 9 13.63 47.39 40.45
CA LEU A 9 13.95 46.03 39.93
C LEU A 9 12.98 45.73 38.81
N LEU A 10 13.46 45.78 37.57
CA LEU A 10 12.72 45.37 36.36
C LEU A 10 12.80 43.84 36.28
N THR A 11 11.71 43.17 36.62
CA THR A 11 11.57 41.70 36.45
C THR A 11 11.20 41.41 34.99
N VAL A 12 12.16 40.88 34.24
CA VAL A 12 11.92 40.40 32.89
C VAL A 12 11.33 38.99 32.98
N ALA A 13 10.03 38.87 32.70
CA ALA A 13 9.36 37.59 32.56
C ALA A 13 9.69 37.01 31.15
N VAL A 14 10.53 35.99 31.11
CA VAL A 14 10.81 35.22 29.89
C VAL A 14 9.65 34.27 29.67
N LEU A 15 8.80 34.59 28.66
CA LEU A 15 7.74 33.73 28.21
C LEU A 15 8.36 32.65 27.32
N ALA A 16 8.58 31.46 27.87
CA ALA A 16 9.01 30.28 27.10
C ALA A 16 7.82 29.74 26.30
N THR A 17 7.75 30.09 25.03
CA THR A 17 6.83 29.45 24.07
C THR A 17 7.31 28.04 23.77
N ALA A 18 6.69 27.04 24.38
CA ALA A 18 6.90 25.65 24.05
C ALA A 18 6.38 25.38 22.63
N LEU A 19 7.29 25.18 21.68
CA LEU A 19 6.96 24.66 20.35
C LEU A 19 6.53 23.20 20.57
N VAL A 20 5.21 22.96 20.62
CA VAL A 20 4.67 21.59 20.56
C VAL A 20 4.84 21.11 19.13
N PRO A 21 5.63 20.06 18.88
CA PRO A 21 5.69 19.49 17.53
C PRO A 21 4.28 19.00 17.19
N ALA A 22 3.75 19.45 16.05
CA ALA A 22 2.51 18.94 15.49
C ALA A 22 2.74 17.46 15.17
N ALA A 23 2.33 16.58 16.09
CA ALA A 23 2.27 15.14 15.83
C ALA A 23 1.31 14.97 14.63
N ALA A 24 1.80 14.41 13.53
CA ALA A 24 0.96 14.00 12.41
C ALA A 24 -0.16 13.15 12.98
N ARG A 25 -1.40 13.62 12.80
CA ARG A 25 -2.57 12.94 13.35
C ARG A 25 -2.71 11.60 12.64
N ALA A 26 -2.82 10.53 13.40
CA ALA A 26 -3.15 9.18 12.91
C ALA A 26 -4.50 9.14 12.14
N ASP A 27 -5.28 10.22 12.20
CA ASP A 27 -6.58 10.37 11.53
C ASP A 27 -6.48 10.53 10.00
N ASP A 28 -5.29 10.78 9.44
CA ASP A 28 -5.11 10.97 8.01
C ASP A 28 -4.68 9.68 7.27
N ALA A 29 -4.41 8.60 7.99
CA ALA A 29 -4.03 7.33 7.38
C ALA A 29 -5.26 6.58 6.86
N LEU A 30 -5.24 6.22 5.58
CA LEU A 30 -6.24 5.38 4.94
C LEU A 30 -5.77 3.92 4.98
N GLN A 31 -6.67 3.01 5.34
CA GLN A 31 -6.45 1.57 5.32
C GLN A 31 -7.23 0.95 4.16
N VAL A 32 -6.65 -0.04 3.50
CA VAL A 32 -7.37 -0.84 2.51
C VAL A 32 -8.44 -1.67 3.24
N THR A 33 -9.70 -1.45 2.89
CA THR A 33 -10.87 -2.13 3.47
C THR A 33 -11.41 -3.23 2.57
N SER A 34 -11.19 -3.13 1.27
CA SER A 34 -11.47 -4.18 0.30
C SER A 34 -10.52 -4.07 -0.87
N ALA A 35 -10.14 -5.20 -1.46
CA ALA A 35 -9.31 -5.23 -2.63
C ALA A 35 -9.60 -6.46 -3.49
N GLN A 36 -9.38 -6.30 -4.79
CA GLN A 36 -9.32 -7.37 -5.78
C GLN A 36 -8.11 -7.12 -6.68
N VAL A 37 -7.21 -8.05 -6.71
CA VAL A 37 -6.07 -8.07 -7.64
C VAL A 37 -6.35 -9.13 -8.69
N THR A 38 -6.21 -8.75 -9.96
CA THR A 38 -6.33 -9.65 -11.11
C THR A 38 -5.06 -9.51 -11.95
N VAL A 39 -4.39 -10.62 -12.20
CA VAL A 39 -3.23 -10.70 -13.08
C VAL A 39 -3.68 -11.39 -14.36
N ASN A 40 -3.70 -10.69 -15.47
CA ASN A 40 -3.97 -11.28 -16.77
C ASN A 40 -2.68 -11.85 -17.37
N CYS A 41 -2.69 -13.13 -17.65
CA CYS A 41 -1.56 -13.90 -18.17
C CYS A 41 -1.87 -14.35 -19.59
N PRO A 42 -1.43 -13.60 -20.63
CA PRO A 42 -1.57 -14.04 -22.02
C PRO A 42 -0.75 -15.31 -22.27
N LEU A 43 -1.27 -16.19 -23.11
CA LEU A 43 -0.55 -17.38 -23.54
C LEU A 43 0.23 -17.08 -24.83
N THR A 44 1.36 -17.76 -25.02
CA THR A 44 2.18 -17.63 -26.25
C THR A 44 1.44 -18.12 -27.49
N ILE A 45 0.45 -19.01 -27.34
CA ILE A 45 -0.42 -19.52 -28.39
C ILE A 45 -1.87 -19.36 -27.94
N GLY A 46 -2.49 -18.25 -28.36
CA GLY A 46 -3.93 -17.98 -28.22
C GLY A 46 -4.49 -18.00 -26.79
N GLY A 47 -5.30 -17.00 -26.50
CA GLY A 47 -6.00 -16.89 -25.22
C GLY A 47 -5.18 -16.32 -24.07
N SER A 48 -5.80 -16.29 -22.92
CA SER A 48 -5.21 -15.87 -21.64
C SER A 48 -5.94 -16.52 -20.47
N PHE A 49 -5.39 -16.42 -19.28
CA PHE A 49 -6.12 -16.74 -18.05
C PHE A 49 -5.82 -15.68 -17.00
N ASP A 50 -6.70 -15.58 -16.02
CA ASP A 50 -6.53 -14.67 -14.89
C ASP A 50 -6.05 -15.42 -13.66
N VAL A 51 -5.18 -14.76 -12.90
CA VAL A 51 -4.83 -15.10 -11.52
C VAL A 51 -5.44 -14.06 -10.61
N LYS A 52 -6.16 -14.46 -9.58
CA LYS A 52 -6.93 -13.54 -8.73
C LYS A 52 -6.59 -13.72 -7.26
N THR A 53 -6.70 -12.62 -6.49
CA THR A 53 -6.68 -12.65 -5.04
C THR A 53 -7.35 -11.41 -4.47
N SER A 54 -7.94 -11.53 -3.29
CA SER A 54 -8.39 -10.40 -2.46
C SER A 54 -7.45 -10.12 -1.28
N ALA A 55 -6.35 -10.88 -1.17
CA ALA A 55 -5.41 -10.80 -0.05
C ALA A 55 -4.40 -9.64 -0.21
N LEU A 56 -4.89 -8.45 -0.57
CA LEU A 56 -4.13 -7.21 -0.57
C LEU A 56 -4.48 -6.42 0.68
N ILE A 57 -3.46 -6.07 1.44
CA ILE A 57 -3.55 -5.17 2.59
C ILE A 57 -2.62 -3.99 2.38
N GLY A 58 -2.90 -2.88 3.05
CA GLY A 58 -2.04 -1.71 2.96
C GLY A 58 -2.60 -0.51 3.67
N SER A 59 -1.75 0.48 3.82
CA SER A 59 -2.11 1.79 4.35
C SER A 59 -1.49 2.89 3.51
N ILE A 60 -2.17 4.01 3.45
CA ILE A 60 -1.78 5.19 2.68
C ILE A 60 -1.89 6.39 3.60
N THR A 61 -0.85 7.20 3.66
CA THR A 61 -0.89 8.52 4.29
C THR A 61 -0.63 9.55 3.21
N PRO A 62 -1.63 10.37 2.82
CA PRO A 62 -1.42 11.46 1.88
C PRO A 62 -0.40 12.45 2.46
N ASP A 63 0.63 12.79 1.69
CA ASP A 63 1.57 13.85 2.04
C ASP A 63 1.21 15.11 1.25
N SER A 64 1.46 16.28 1.82
CA SER A 64 1.10 17.60 1.28
C SER A 64 1.68 17.94 -0.11
N GLY A 65 2.47 17.03 -0.70
CA GLY A 65 3.23 17.25 -1.92
C GLY A 65 3.05 16.27 -3.07
N ARG A 66 1.88 15.63 -3.27
CA ARG A 66 1.67 14.61 -4.32
C ARG A 66 2.45 13.28 -4.12
N ALA A 67 3.25 13.18 -3.09
CA ALA A 67 3.80 11.91 -2.66
C ALA A 67 2.82 11.28 -1.67
N VAL A 68 2.54 10.03 -1.87
CA VAL A 68 1.72 9.24 -0.96
C VAL A 68 2.67 8.28 -0.27
N LYS A 69 2.78 8.40 1.05
CA LYS A 69 3.50 7.39 1.83
C LYS A 69 2.56 6.22 2.07
N GLY A 70 3.00 5.04 1.74
CA GLY A 70 2.18 3.86 1.94
C GLY A 70 2.90 2.61 1.47
N THR A 71 2.46 1.49 2.00
CA THR A 71 2.92 0.17 1.61
C THR A 71 1.69 -0.69 1.34
N PHE A 72 1.70 -1.37 0.22
CA PHE A 72 0.73 -2.41 -0.10
C PHE A 72 1.44 -3.76 -0.11
N THR A 73 0.79 -4.76 0.45
CA THR A 73 1.32 -6.12 0.48
C THR A 73 0.24 -7.08 -0.01
N VAL A 74 0.62 -7.97 -0.92
CA VAL A 74 -0.23 -9.05 -1.42
C VAL A 74 0.36 -10.37 -0.96
N ASP A 75 -0.46 -11.20 -0.29
CA ASP A 75 -0.09 -12.57 0.05
C ASP A 75 -0.19 -13.46 -1.19
N LEU A 76 0.96 -13.90 -1.70
CA LEU A 76 1.07 -14.71 -2.92
C LEU A 76 0.58 -16.15 -2.72
N ILE A 77 0.47 -16.62 -1.48
CA ILE A 77 -0.10 -17.94 -1.13
C ILE A 77 -1.60 -17.99 -1.48
N LYS A 78 -2.25 -16.81 -1.49
CA LYS A 78 -3.69 -16.66 -1.76
C LYS A 78 -4.02 -16.41 -3.24
N LEU A 79 -3.06 -16.55 -4.13
CA LEU A 79 -3.29 -16.45 -5.58
C LEU A 79 -4.02 -17.70 -6.09
N GLU A 80 -5.05 -17.48 -6.90
CA GLU A 80 -5.92 -18.53 -7.46
C GLU A 80 -6.15 -18.30 -8.96
N THR A 81 -6.04 -19.36 -9.75
CA THR A 81 -6.37 -19.40 -11.19
C THR A 81 -7.68 -20.11 -11.48
N GLY A 82 -8.33 -20.67 -10.44
CA GLY A 82 -9.50 -21.53 -10.55
C GLY A 82 -9.18 -22.97 -10.91
N ILE A 83 -7.91 -23.35 -11.07
CA ILE A 83 -7.46 -24.73 -11.34
C ILE A 83 -6.40 -25.12 -10.31
N SER A 84 -6.74 -26.00 -9.39
CA SER A 84 -5.89 -26.36 -8.23
C SER A 84 -4.47 -26.82 -8.60
N LEU A 85 -4.30 -27.53 -9.72
CA LEU A 85 -2.99 -27.96 -10.19
C LEU A 85 -2.16 -26.76 -10.66
N ARG A 86 -2.76 -25.84 -11.40
CA ARG A 86 -2.10 -24.60 -11.84
C ARG A 86 -1.72 -23.73 -10.65
N ASP A 87 -2.62 -23.61 -9.66
CA ASP A 87 -2.37 -22.85 -8.42
C ASP A 87 -1.17 -23.38 -7.66
N ARG A 88 -1.04 -24.70 -7.59
CA ARG A 88 0.11 -25.37 -6.95
C ARG A 88 1.40 -25.08 -7.71
N HIS A 89 1.40 -25.21 -9.04
CA HIS A 89 2.57 -24.91 -9.87
C HIS A 89 2.95 -23.42 -9.79
N LEU A 90 1.96 -22.52 -9.85
CA LEU A 90 2.18 -21.09 -9.72
C LEU A 90 2.92 -20.76 -8.42
N ARG A 91 2.41 -21.24 -7.29
CA ARG A 91 2.96 -20.95 -5.97
C ARG A 91 4.31 -21.64 -5.72
N ASN A 92 4.45 -22.90 -6.09
CA ASN A 92 5.61 -23.69 -5.68
C ASN A 92 6.75 -23.66 -6.69
N ASN A 93 6.44 -23.66 -7.99
CA ASN A 93 7.45 -23.84 -9.03
C ASN A 93 7.88 -22.50 -9.65
N TYR A 94 6.96 -21.50 -9.71
CA TYR A 94 7.24 -20.23 -10.35
C TYR A 94 7.46 -19.09 -9.35
N LEU A 95 6.61 -18.96 -8.34
CA LEU A 95 6.75 -17.94 -7.31
C LEU A 95 7.57 -18.41 -6.11
N GLU A 96 7.79 -19.72 -5.96
CA GLU A 96 8.60 -20.34 -4.90
C GLU A 96 8.21 -19.87 -3.48
N VAL A 97 6.90 -19.69 -3.22
CA VAL A 97 6.38 -19.07 -1.99
C VAL A 97 6.84 -19.79 -0.71
N GLN A 98 7.20 -21.06 -0.80
CA GLN A 98 7.73 -21.85 0.32
C GLN A 98 9.08 -21.34 0.84
N LYS A 99 9.82 -20.51 0.08
CA LYS A 99 11.04 -19.85 0.54
C LYS A 99 10.76 -18.77 1.58
N GLY A 100 9.49 -18.31 1.68
CA GLY A 100 9.08 -17.25 2.62
C GLY A 100 9.64 -15.86 2.25
N GLY A 101 9.46 -14.88 3.15
CA GLY A 101 9.95 -13.52 2.92
C GLY A 101 9.43 -12.91 1.62
N ASP A 102 10.34 -12.31 0.83
CA ASP A 102 10.00 -11.63 -0.43
C ASP A 102 9.57 -12.58 -1.57
N PHE A 103 9.55 -13.90 -1.33
CA PHE A 103 8.96 -14.90 -2.22
C PHE A 103 7.50 -15.20 -1.89
N ALA A 104 7.08 -15.03 -0.63
CA ALA A 104 5.71 -15.29 -0.19
C ALA A 104 4.79 -14.08 -0.32
N VAL A 105 5.35 -12.88 -0.48
CA VAL A 105 4.61 -11.62 -0.57
C VAL A 105 5.12 -10.76 -1.71
N ALA A 106 4.21 -10.03 -2.35
CA ALA A 106 4.56 -8.90 -3.21
C ALA A 106 4.36 -7.61 -2.41
N LYS A 107 5.35 -6.71 -2.42
CA LYS A 107 5.29 -5.40 -1.75
C LYS A 107 5.37 -4.28 -2.76
N PHE A 108 4.50 -3.30 -2.62
CA PHE A 108 4.52 -2.07 -3.40
C PHE A 108 4.73 -0.89 -2.46
N GLU A 109 5.79 -0.13 -2.68
CA GLU A 109 6.23 0.96 -1.83
C GLU A 109 6.58 2.20 -2.66
N ASN A 110 6.91 3.30 -2.00
CA ASN A 110 7.34 4.55 -2.65
C ASN A 110 6.33 5.08 -3.69
N LEU A 111 5.03 4.89 -3.40
CA LEU A 111 3.96 5.31 -4.29
C LEU A 111 4.00 6.82 -4.53
N LYS A 112 3.99 7.21 -5.79
CA LYS A 112 3.85 8.60 -6.27
C LYS A 112 2.64 8.66 -7.19
N ILE A 113 1.73 9.59 -6.94
CA ILE A 113 0.52 9.79 -7.73
C ILE A 113 0.50 11.24 -8.21
N GLN A 114 0.19 11.46 -9.49
CA GLN A 114 0.15 12.82 -10.04
C GLN A 114 -1.08 13.61 -9.60
N LYS A 115 -2.24 12.96 -9.47
CA LYS A 115 -3.52 13.57 -9.05
C LYS A 115 -4.27 12.61 -8.13
N LEU A 116 -4.94 13.14 -7.13
CA LEU A 116 -5.74 12.35 -6.17
C LEU A 116 -7.21 12.20 -6.58
N SER A 117 -7.57 12.53 -7.83
CA SER A 117 -8.93 12.37 -8.35
C SER A 117 -8.93 12.17 -9.87
N GLY A 118 -9.91 11.41 -10.37
CA GLY A 118 -10.06 11.06 -11.77
C GLY A 118 -8.91 10.22 -12.32
N LYS A 119 -8.72 10.27 -13.62
CA LYS A 119 -7.63 9.54 -14.30
C LYS A 119 -6.28 10.17 -13.99
N THR A 120 -5.33 9.34 -13.61
CA THR A 120 -3.98 9.75 -13.21
C THR A 120 -2.95 8.68 -13.57
N THR A 121 -1.69 9.04 -13.50
CA THR A 121 -0.58 8.09 -13.55
C THR A 121 0.03 7.93 -12.16
N PHE A 122 0.57 6.76 -11.91
CA PHE A 122 1.32 6.49 -10.70
C PHE A 122 2.64 5.78 -11.01
N SER A 123 3.56 5.87 -10.08
CA SER A 123 4.79 5.08 -10.06
C SER A 123 5.09 4.62 -8.65
N GLY A 124 5.89 3.59 -8.53
CA GLY A 124 6.36 3.09 -7.25
C GLY A 124 7.33 1.94 -7.45
N THR A 125 7.76 1.37 -6.35
CA THR A 125 8.72 0.27 -6.34
C THR A 125 8.00 -1.02 -5.95
N LEU A 126 8.06 -2.02 -6.82
CA LEU A 126 7.51 -3.37 -6.58
C LEU A 126 8.64 -4.32 -6.21
N THR A 127 8.51 -4.97 -5.05
CA THR A 127 9.33 -6.12 -4.66
C THR A 127 8.51 -7.39 -4.90
N LEU A 128 9.01 -8.28 -5.73
CA LEU A 128 8.37 -9.55 -6.10
C LEU A 128 9.46 -10.58 -6.37
N HIS A 129 9.28 -11.82 -5.89
CA HIS A 129 10.21 -12.93 -6.09
C HIS A 129 11.67 -12.56 -5.72
N GLY A 130 11.85 -11.80 -4.63
CA GLY A 130 13.15 -11.32 -4.16
C GLY A 130 13.79 -10.24 -5.04
N GLN A 131 13.12 -9.75 -6.09
CA GLN A 131 13.61 -8.69 -6.98
C GLN A 131 12.83 -7.41 -6.75
N GLN A 132 13.54 -6.28 -6.79
CA GLN A 132 12.95 -4.95 -6.67
C GLN A 132 13.04 -4.21 -8.00
N ARG A 133 11.91 -3.67 -8.48
CA ARG A 133 11.82 -2.92 -9.74
C ARG A 133 10.88 -1.74 -9.61
N ASP A 134 11.21 -0.64 -10.27
CA ASP A 134 10.28 0.46 -10.43
C ASP A 134 9.23 0.12 -11.48
N VAL A 135 7.98 0.41 -11.15
CA VAL A 135 6.83 0.20 -12.03
C VAL A 135 6.03 1.49 -12.18
N THR A 136 5.39 1.64 -13.33
CA THR A 136 4.50 2.75 -13.64
C THR A 136 3.20 2.23 -14.20
N GLY A 137 2.11 2.96 -13.92
CA GLY A 137 0.79 2.57 -14.39
C GLY A 137 -0.17 3.74 -14.44
N THR A 138 -1.40 3.41 -14.76
CA THR A 138 -2.54 4.34 -14.76
C THR A 138 -3.53 3.93 -13.69
N ALA A 139 -4.20 4.93 -13.11
CA ALA A 139 -5.25 4.68 -12.14
C ALA A 139 -6.41 5.67 -12.36
N GLU A 140 -7.60 5.25 -11.94
CA GLU A 140 -8.75 6.12 -11.78
C GLU A 140 -9.12 6.15 -10.30
N LEU A 141 -9.14 7.36 -9.72
CA LEU A 141 -9.46 7.59 -8.32
C LEU A 141 -10.79 8.30 -8.20
N GLN A 142 -11.68 7.73 -7.41
CA GLN A 142 -12.97 8.31 -7.06
C GLN A 142 -13.03 8.49 -5.55
N GLN A 143 -13.23 9.73 -5.11
CA GLN A 143 -13.41 10.04 -3.70
C GLN A 143 -14.90 9.92 -3.34
N ASP A 144 -15.19 9.20 -2.27
CA ASP A 144 -16.51 9.01 -1.70
C ASP A 144 -16.45 9.36 -0.20
N GLY A 145 -16.78 10.59 0.12
CA GLY A 145 -16.57 11.16 1.45
C GLY A 145 -15.10 11.15 1.86
N LYS A 146 -14.75 10.36 2.87
CA LYS A 146 -13.36 10.16 3.33
C LYS A 146 -12.71 8.90 2.72
N ALA A 147 -13.46 8.10 1.97
CA ALA A 147 -12.97 6.90 1.33
C ALA A 147 -12.52 7.20 -0.11
N TYR A 148 -11.62 6.37 -0.62
CA TYR A 148 -11.16 6.37 -2.00
C TYR A 148 -11.42 5.01 -2.63
N LYS A 149 -12.06 5.01 -3.80
CA LYS A 149 -12.10 3.87 -4.71
C LYS A 149 -11.02 4.05 -5.75
N VAL A 150 -10.21 3.05 -5.95
CA VAL A 150 -9.08 3.06 -6.88
C VAL A 150 -9.22 1.89 -7.83
N ASP A 151 -9.13 2.18 -9.12
CA ASP A 151 -9.01 1.23 -10.21
C ASP A 151 -7.66 1.50 -10.89
N ALA A 152 -6.70 0.59 -10.77
CA ALA A 152 -5.33 0.78 -11.22
C ALA A 152 -4.87 -0.37 -12.11
N THR A 153 -4.12 -0.03 -13.16
CA THR A 153 -3.55 -1.01 -14.09
C THR A 153 -2.10 -0.67 -14.40
N PHE A 154 -1.25 -1.69 -14.43
CA PHE A 154 0.14 -1.56 -14.85
C PHE A 154 0.66 -2.84 -15.51
N PRO A 155 1.55 -2.71 -16.51
CA PRO A 155 2.22 -3.84 -17.13
C PRO A 155 3.36 -4.34 -16.24
N LEU A 156 3.72 -5.61 -16.41
CA LEU A 156 4.84 -6.23 -15.73
C LEU A 156 5.46 -7.29 -16.63
N LYS A 157 6.82 -7.37 -16.61
CA LYS A 157 7.57 -8.46 -17.22
C LYS A 157 7.99 -9.45 -16.15
N ILE A 158 7.58 -10.71 -16.28
CA ILE A 158 7.91 -11.75 -15.30
C ILE A 158 9.41 -12.05 -15.26
N SER A 159 10.08 -11.96 -16.41
CA SER A 159 11.55 -12.11 -16.52
C SER A 159 12.32 -11.06 -15.73
N ALA A 160 11.81 -9.82 -15.62
CA ALA A 160 12.43 -8.77 -14.83
C ALA A 160 12.49 -9.11 -13.33
N PHE A 161 11.64 -10.00 -12.86
CA PHE A 161 11.60 -10.50 -11.48
C PHE A 161 12.22 -11.90 -11.35
N GLN A 162 12.94 -12.36 -12.38
CA GLN A 162 13.58 -13.68 -12.40
C GLN A 162 12.59 -14.84 -12.17
N ILE A 163 11.34 -14.64 -12.54
CA ILE A 163 10.31 -15.68 -12.52
C ILE A 163 10.47 -16.50 -13.80
N PRO A 164 10.67 -17.82 -13.73
CA PRO A 164 10.77 -18.67 -14.91
C PRO A 164 9.48 -18.62 -15.73
N GLU A 165 9.59 -18.55 -17.06
CA GLU A 165 8.42 -18.59 -17.94
C GLU A 165 7.68 -19.94 -17.79
N PRO A 166 6.40 -19.89 -17.34
CA PRO A 166 5.61 -21.11 -17.21
C PRO A 166 5.32 -21.71 -18.59
N THR A 167 5.71 -22.96 -18.81
CA THR A 167 5.44 -23.68 -20.07
C THR A 167 4.82 -25.06 -19.79
N TYR A 168 3.86 -25.44 -20.64
CA TYR A 168 3.24 -26.75 -20.61
C TYR A 168 2.86 -27.20 -22.04
N LEU A 169 3.40 -28.34 -22.49
CA LEU A 169 3.16 -28.91 -23.83
C LEU A 169 3.39 -27.90 -24.98
N GLY A 170 4.44 -27.07 -24.88
CA GLY A 170 4.79 -26.08 -25.90
C GLY A 170 3.97 -24.78 -25.84
N VAL A 171 3.01 -24.65 -24.92
CA VAL A 171 2.28 -23.41 -24.68
C VAL A 171 2.86 -22.77 -23.40
N GLY A 172 3.33 -21.55 -23.52
CA GLY A 172 3.88 -20.78 -22.39
C GLY A 172 2.98 -19.61 -21.99
N VAL A 173 3.29 -19.02 -20.84
CA VAL A 173 2.78 -17.70 -20.45
C VAL A 173 3.70 -16.65 -21.06
N SER A 174 3.13 -15.59 -21.64
CA SER A 174 3.90 -14.45 -22.15
C SER A 174 4.70 -13.79 -21.04
N ASP A 175 5.88 -13.26 -21.36
CA ASP A 175 6.68 -12.46 -20.45
C ASP A 175 5.92 -11.18 -20.00
N ASP A 176 5.16 -10.60 -20.92
CA ASP A 176 4.35 -9.41 -20.65
C ASP A 176 2.98 -9.80 -20.07
N ILE A 177 2.76 -9.44 -18.81
CA ILE A 177 1.49 -9.61 -18.11
C ILE A 177 0.93 -8.26 -17.69
N SER A 178 -0.36 -8.21 -17.39
CA SER A 178 -1.05 -7.00 -16.90
C SER A 178 -1.62 -7.23 -15.51
N ILE A 179 -1.35 -6.30 -14.62
CA ILE A 179 -1.88 -6.30 -13.25
C ILE A 179 -3.01 -5.27 -13.17
N HIS A 180 -4.18 -5.69 -12.71
CA HIS A 180 -5.33 -4.84 -12.46
C HIS A 180 -5.69 -4.93 -10.98
N VAL A 181 -5.80 -3.78 -10.32
CA VAL A 181 -6.09 -3.67 -8.89
C VAL A 181 -7.29 -2.76 -8.70
N VAL A 182 -8.35 -3.29 -8.12
CA VAL A 182 -9.49 -2.51 -7.65
C VAL A 182 -9.48 -2.56 -6.14
N LEU A 183 -9.46 -1.40 -5.48
CA LEU A 183 -9.46 -1.35 -4.02
C LEU A 183 -10.29 -0.18 -3.49
N THR A 184 -10.72 -0.31 -2.24
CA THR A 184 -11.27 0.78 -1.45
C THR A 184 -10.38 1.01 -0.25
N ALA A 185 -10.02 2.28 -0.02
CA ALA A 185 -9.27 2.71 1.16
C ALA A 185 -10.10 3.71 1.96
N SER A 186 -10.18 3.54 3.26
CA SER A 186 -10.95 4.38 4.18
C SER A 186 -10.11 4.75 5.40
N PRO A 187 -10.42 5.85 6.11
CA PRO A 187 -9.76 6.17 7.36
C PRO A 187 -9.77 4.98 8.31
N ALA A 188 -8.65 4.72 8.98
CA ALA A 188 -8.59 3.72 10.02
C ALA A 188 -9.67 4.03 11.07
N ALA A 189 -10.47 3.03 11.45
CA ALA A 189 -11.45 3.21 12.52
C ALA A 189 -10.68 3.58 13.80
N ALA A 190 -11.02 4.72 14.40
CA ALA A 190 -10.44 5.11 15.68
C ALA A 190 -10.62 3.95 16.69
N PRO A 191 -9.61 3.58 17.47
CA PRO A 191 -9.76 2.57 18.50
C PRO A 191 -10.91 3.00 19.42
N ARG A 192 -11.94 2.16 19.50
CA ARG A 192 -13.03 2.40 20.47
C ARG A 192 -12.41 2.45 21.85
N ALA A 193 -12.44 3.64 22.47
CA ALA A 193 -12.09 3.76 23.87
C ALA A 193 -13.02 2.80 24.64
N THR A 194 -12.48 1.71 25.13
CA THR A 194 -13.15 0.87 26.12
C THR A 194 -13.23 1.69 27.39
N THR A 195 -14.38 2.35 27.59
CA THR A 195 -14.72 2.93 28.87
C THR A 195 -14.83 1.77 29.86
N SER A 196 -13.76 1.53 30.60
CA SER A 196 -13.82 0.67 31.78
C SER A 196 -14.69 1.39 32.80
N ALA A 197 -15.98 1.00 32.88
CA ALA A 197 -16.83 1.36 33.99
C ALA A 197 -16.21 0.77 35.26
N GLN A 198 -15.55 1.63 36.06
CA GLN A 198 -15.25 1.29 37.43
C GLN A 198 -16.54 1.13 38.21
N ALA A 199 -16.94 -0.14 38.42
CA ALA A 199 -17.94 -0.47 39.39
C ALA A 199 -17.38 -0.10 40.78
N GLY A 200 -17.85 1.00 41.30
CA GLY A 200 -17.59 1.38 42.70
C GLY A 200 -18.27 0.37 43.62
N THR A 201 -17.44 -0.31 44.40
CA THR A 201 -17.87 -1.15 45.53
C THR A 201 -18.19 -0.24 46.71
N ARG A 202 -19.41 -0.37 47.22
CA ARG A 202 -19.78 0.05 48.57
C ARG A 202 -19.50 -1.08 49.53
#